data_3c87dcdec0b4b7226a0ae2e74be7ca28
#
_entry.id   3c87dcdec0b4b7226a0ae2e74be7ca28
#
_cell.length_a   1.000
_cell.length_b   1.000
_cell.length_c   1.000
_cell.angle_alpha   90.00
_cell.angle_beta   90.00
_cell.angle_gamma   90.00
#
_symmetry.space_group_name_H-M   'P 1'
#
loop_
_entity.id
_entity.type
_entity.pdbx_description
1 polymer ?
#
loop_
_entity_poly.entity_id
_entity_poly.type
_entity_poly.pdbx_seq_one_letter_code
_entity_poly.pdbx_strand_id
1 'polypeptide(L)'
;AVADQLTEFKTAVDARIRNGEDAMKAIYTVLKGYVRECKAIHFDGNGYTEEWKGEAARRGLDCTVSAPEMFDRYLASESVEMFERTHVLSKKELEARVEVMWETYTKKIQIEARVLGDMAMNHILPVASGYESVLLDKIFKLQSLFTDDQWKKLSARDIALVENISGHIAEIQNLTIRMVGARKVANKIDCERIKAVAYHDTVAGLLDEIRYHVDK
;
A
#
# COMPACT_ATOMS: atom_id res chain seq x y z
N ALA A 1 2.53 9.81 23.83
CA ALA A 1 1.06 9.76 23.74
C ALA A 1 0.45 9.01 24.95
N VAL A 2 0.65 7.67 25.10
CA VAL A 2 0.00 6.90 26.19
C VAL A 2 0.39 7.41 27.59
N ALA A 3 1.69 7.60 27.86
CA ALA A 3 2.19 8.09 29.15
C ALA A 3 1.62 9.49 29.47
N ASP A 4 1.47 10.33 28.48
CA ASP A 4 0.94 11.67 28.55
C ASP A 4 -0.55 11.65 28.94
N GLN A 5 -1.36 10.87 28.24
CA GLN A 5 -2.77 10.69 28.54
C GLN A 5 -3.02 10.09 29.93
N LEU A 6 -2.19 9.12 30.35
CA LEU A 6 -2.25 8.57 31.71
C LEU A 6 -1.91 9.61 32.78
N THR A 7 -0.98 10.53 32.49
CA THR A 7 -0.62 11.63 33.39
C THR A 7 -1.77 12.64 33.49
N GLU A 8 -2.41 13.01 32.39
CA GLU A 8 -3.60 13.88 32.39
C GLU A 8 -4.76 13.23 33.15
N PHE A 9 -5.04 11.96 32.88
CA PHE A 9 -6.05 11.20 33.58
C PHE A 9 -5.82 11.19 35.11
N LYS A 10 -4.58 10.84 35.52
CA LYS A 10 -4.21 10.85 36.93
C LYS A 10 -4.39 12.22 37.55
N THR A 11 -3.93 13.27 36.88
CA THR A 11 -4.03 14.64 37.37
C THR A 11 -5.49 15.07 37.57
N ALA A 12 -6.37 14.72 36.61
CA ALA A 12 -7.79 15.02 36.68
C ALA A 12 -8.49 14.26 37.84
N VAL A 13 -8.16 12.98 38.05
CA VAL A 13 -8.70 12.18 39.16
C VAL A 13 -8.21 12.70 40.51
N ASP A 14 -6.88 12.93 40.66
CA ASP A 14 -6.29 13.44 41.90
C ASP A 14 -6.87 14.81 42.31
N ALA A 15 -7.17 15.68 41.35
CA ALA A 15 -7.80 16.96 41.59
C ALA A 15 -9.19 16.80 42.23
N ARG A 16 -10.00 15.85 41.75
CA ARG A 16 -11.32 15.56 42.27
C ARG A 16 -11.27 14.95 43.67
N ILE A 17 -10.37 14.02 43.91
CA ILE A 17 -10.15 13.42 45.25
C ILE A 17 -9.72 14.48 46.24
N ARG A 18 -8.84 15.40 45.88
CA ARG A 18 -8.44 16.53 46.75
C ARG A 18 -9.62 17.45 47.13
N ASN A 19 -10.61 17.54 46.25
CA ASN A 19 -11.85 18.28 46.50
C ASN A 19 -12.88 17.48 47.30
N GLY A 20 -12.53 16.31 47.86
CA GLY A 20 -13.36 15.50 48.72
C GLY A 20 -14.28 14.51 48.01
N GLU A 21 -14.10 14.28 46.72
CA GLU A 21 -14.85 13.28 45.98
C GLU A 21 -14.30 11.88 46.27
N ASP A 22 -15.19 10.87 46.37
CA ASP A 22 -14.79 9.49 46.51
C ASP A 22 -13.93 9.03 45.29
N ALA A 23 -12.90 8.23 45.53
CA ALA A 23 -11.93 7.85 44.51
C ALA A 23 -12.58 7.14 43.30
N MET A 24 -13.50 6.19 43.58
CA MET A 24 -14.19 5.44 42.49
C MET A 24 -15.13 6.35 41.71
N LYS A 25 -15.79 7.28 42.36
CA LYS A 25 -16.66 8.27 41.72
C LYS A 25 -15.83 9.25 40.86
N ALA A 26 -14.67 9.69 41.33
CA ALA A 26 -13.76 10.55 40.61
C ALA A 26 -13.27 9.89 39.32
N ILE A 27 -12.79 8.61 39.41
CA ILE A 27 -12.39 7.81 38.29
C ILE A 27 -13.52 7.66 37.26
N TYR A 28 -14.72 7.25 37.72
CA TYR A 28 -15.87 7.07 36.84
C TYR A 28 -16.24 8.36 36.10
N THR A 29 -16.18 9.49 36.79
CA THR A 29 -16.57 10.78 36.21
C THR A 29 -15.59 11.21 35.11
N VAL A 30 -14.29 11.04 35.35
CA VAL A 30 -13.26 11.37 34.33
C VAL A 30 -13.36 10.44 33.13
N LEU A 31 -13.49 9.11 33.33
CA LEU A 31 -13.68 8.14 32.26
C LEU A 31 -14.93 8.44 31.42
N LYS A 32 -16.03 8.79 32.06
CA LYS A 32 -17.26 9.17 31.36
C LYS A 32 -17.08 10.40 30.47
N GLY A 33 -16.23 11.36 30.89
CA GLY A 33 -15.83 12.51 30.08
C GLY A 33 -15.14 12.03 28.81
N TYR A 34 -14.07 11.25 28.93
CA TYR A 34 -13.30 10.72 27.80
C TYR A 34 -14.13 9.89 26.82
N VAL A 35 -14.99 9.01 27.33
CA VAL A 35 -15.91 8.22 26.48
C VAL A 35 -16.82 9.11 25.64
N ARG A 36 -17.30 10.22 26.20
CA ARG A 36 -18.15 11.18 25.48
C ARG A 36 -17.38 11.95 24.42
N GLU A 37 -16.16 12.40 24.74
CA GLU A 37 -15.30 13.14 23.84
C GLU A 37 -14.83 12.26 22.67
N CYS A 38 -14.50 10.99 22.96
CA CYS A 38 -14.03 10.04 21.93
C CYS A 38 -15.16 9.43 21.10
N LYS A 39 -16.44 9.72 21.40
CA LYS A 39 -17.58 9.11 20.68
C LYS A 39 -17.53 9.36 19.16
N ALA A 40 -17.04 10.52 18.74
CA ALA A 40 -16.99 10.89 17.33
C ALA A 40 -16.00 10.04 16.51
N ILE A 41 -14.98 9.46 17.15
CA ILE A 41 -13.98 8.62 16.49
C ILE A 41 -14.22 7.11 16.68
N HIS A 42 -15.24 6.73 17.48
CA HIS A 42 -15.56 5.34 17.71
C HIS A 42 -16.21 4.70 16.48
N PHE A 43 -15.68 3.57 16.05
CA PHE A 43 -16.16 2.80 14.90
C PHE A 43 -16.07 1.30 15.19
N ASP A 44 -17.17 0.59 15.03
CA ASP A 44 -17.29 -0.86 15.31
C ASP A 44 -17.04 -1.75 14.08
N GLY A 45 -16.78 -1.15 12.92
CA GLY A 45 -16.56 -1.85 11.66
C GLY A 45 -15.10 -2.22 11.41
N ASN A 46 -14.85 -2.77 10.23
CA ASN A 46 -13.49 -3.05 9.76
C ASN A 46 -12.83 -1.77 9.22
N GLY A 47 -11.82 -1.25 9.92
CA GLY A 47 -11.08 -0.03 9.55
C GLY A 47 -10.21 -0.14 8.29
N TYR A 48 -10.15 -1.31 7.62
CA TYR A 48 -9.40 -1.51 6.39
C TYR A 48 -10.27 -1.48 5.11
N THR A 49 -11.56 -1.25 5.25
CA THR A 49 -12.50 -1.26 4.12
C THR A 49 -12.67 0.12 3.48
N GLU A 50 -13.13 0.15 2.22
CA GLU A 50 -13.50 1.41 1.55
C GLU A 50 -14.68 2.11 2.25
N GLU A 51 -15.57 1.35 2.90
CA GLU A 51 -16.65 1.89 3.74
C GLU A 51 -16.08 2.75 4.87
N TRP A 52 -15.01 2.29 5.53
CA TRP A 52 -14.34 3.08 6.57
C TRP A 52 -13.74 4.37 6.01
N LYS A 53 -13.11 4.34 4.83
CA LYS A 53 -12.54 5.54 4.21
C LYS A 53 -13.61 6.61 3.97
N GLY A 54 -14.78 6.20 3.45
CA GLY A 54 -15.93 7.08 3.27
C GLY A 54 -16.47 7.63 4.60
N GLU A 55 -16.59 6.79 5.61
CA GLU A 55 -17.03 7.20 6.95
C GLU A 55 -16.03 8.12 7.65
N ALA A 56 -14.73 7.84 7.53
CA ALA A 56 -13.67 8.69 8.07
C ALA A 56 -13.71 10.10 7.45
N ALA A 57 -13.83 10.19 6.12
CA ALA A 57 -13.99 11.47 5.44
C ALA A 57 -15.24 12.23 5.89
N ARG A 58 -16.37 11.53 6.05
CA ARG A 58 -17.63 12.11 6.56
C ARG A 58 -17.49 12.67 7.97
N ARG A 59 -16.66 12.05 8.81
CA ARG A 59 -16.38 12.48 10.19
C ARG A 59 -15.30 13.56 10.27
N GLY A 60 -14.66 13.94 9.15
CA GLY A 60 -13.54 14.86 9.11
C GLY A 60 -12.24 14.28 9.67
N LEU A 61 -12.11 12.95 9.70
CA LEU A 61 -10.90 12.25 10.11
C LEU A 61 -9.95 12.15 8.91
N ASP A 62 -8.66 12.29 9.19
CA ASP A 62 -7.61 12.07 8.19
C ASP A 62 -7.48 10.58 7.86
N CYS A 63 -7.53 10.25 6.58
CA CYS A 63 -7.42 8.88 6.08
C CYS A 63 -6.40 8.83 4.93
N THR A 64 -5.14 9.10 5.27
CA THR A 64 -4.03 9.03 4.31
C THR A 64 -3.74 7.57 3.94
N VAL A 65 -3.81 7.26 2.64
CA VAL A 65 -3.53 5.92 2.10
C VAL A 65 -2.10 5.77 1.60
N SER A 66 -1.38 6.89 1.43
CA SER A 66 0.02 6.93 1.01
C SER A 66 0.94 6.81 2.21
N ALA A 67 1.75 5.74 2.28
CA ALA A 67 2.72 5.57 3.35
C ALA A 67 3.76 6.71 3.43
N PRO A 68 4.35 7.20 2.31
CA PRO A 68 5.24 8.36 2.35
C PRO A 68 4.62 9.62 2.95
N GLU A 69 3.34 9.91 2.63
CA GLU A 69 2.62 11.06 3.18
C GLU A 69 2.23 10.85 4.65
N MET A 70 1.94 9.61 5.04
CA MET A 70 1.69 9.28 6.45
C MET A 70 2.92 9.58 7.31
N PHE A 71 4.14 9.40 6.79
CA PHE A 71 5.36 9.71 7.53
C PHE A 71 5.51 11.21 7.81
N ASP A 72 4.94 12.09 7.01
CA ASP A 72 4.92 13.54 7.25
C ASP A 72 4.24 13.89 8.59
N ARG A 73 3.27 13.05 9.04
CA ARG A 73 2.56 13.27 10.30
C ARG A 73 3.44 13.18 11.53
N TYR A 74 4.56 12.47 11.46
CA TYR A 74 5.54 12.47 12.55
C TYR A 74 6.21 13.84 12.73
N LEU A 75 6.30 14.64 11.67
CA LEU A 75 6.91 15.98 11.68
C LEU A 75 5.89 17.12 11.89
N ALA A 76 4.61 16.81 12.06
CA ALA A 76 3.60 17.79 12.44
C ALA A 76 3.94 18.39 13.83
N SER A 77 3.60 19.66 14.03
CA SER A 77 3.92 20.39 15.28
C SER A 77 3.47 19.64 16.53
N GLU A 78 2.25 19.10 16.51
CA GLU A 78 1.67 18.38 17.62
C GLU A 78 2.44 17.08 17.95
N SER A 79 2.94 16.38 16.90
CA SER A 79 3.77 15.18 17.07
C SER A 79 5.13 15.53 17.65
N VAL A 80 5.79 16.57 17.12
CA VAL A 80 7.09 17.04 17.62
C VAL A 80 6.98 17.45 19.08
N GLU A 81 6.01 18.29 19.44
CA GLU A 81 5.79 18.74 20.83
C GLU A 81 5.52 17.57 21.76
N MET A 82 4.74 16.57 21.32
CA MET A 82 4.47 15.37 22.11
C MET A 82 5.77 14.59 22.39
N PHE A 83 6.60 14.35 21.37
CA PHE A 83 7.86 13.62 21.54
C PHE A 83 8.86 14.33 22.44
N GLU A 84 8.99 15.66 22.29
CA GLU A 84 9.88 16.48 23.11
C GLU A 84 9.39 16.56 24.56
N ARG A 85 8.10 16.83 24.78
CA ARG A 85 7.49 16.92 26.12
C ARG A 85 7.58 15.61 26.89
N THR A 86 7.47 14.48 26.20
CA THR A 86 7.60 13.15 26.82
C THR A 86 9.05 12.66 26.91
N HIS A 87 10.01 13.46 26.48
CA HIS A 87 11.45 13.12 26.48
C HIS A 87 11.79 11.82 25.74
N VAL A 88 11.04 11.50 24.69
CA VAL A 88 11.25 10.28 23.88
C VAL A 88 12.23 10.54 22.74
N LEU A 89 12.02 11.61 21.98
CA LEU A 89 12.86 12.04 20.87
C LEU A 89 12.88 13.58 20.82
N SER A 90 14.04 14.14 20.51
CA SER A 90 14.15 15.53 20.07
C SER A 90 13.64 15.66 18.64
N LYS A 91 13.30 16.89 18.25
CA LYS A 91 12.92 17.20 16.86
C LYS A 91 13.93 16.69 15.84
N LYS A 92 15.22 16.91 16.09
CA LYS A 92 16.31 16.48 15.19
C LYS A 92 16.40 14.96 15.04
N GLU A 93 16.20 14.21 16.11
CA GLU A 93 16.16 12.75 16.06
C GLU A 93 14.93 12.23 15.31
N LEU A 94 13.79 12.92 15.48
CA LEU A 94 12.56 12.57 14.78
C LEU A 94 12.69 12.85 13.27
N GLU A 95 13.26 13.98 12.87
CA GLU A 95 13.56 14.30 11.47
C GLU A 95 14.45 13.23 10.83
N ALA A 96 15.55 12.84 11.49
CA ALA A 96 16.43 11.78 11.00
C ALA A 96 15.74 10.43 10.86
N ARG A 97 14.85 10.07 11.80
CA ARG A 97 14.07 8.81 11.71
C ARG A 97 13.09 8.82 10.55
N VAL A 98 12.41 9.91 10.34
CA VAL A 98 11.43 10.04 9.23
C VAL A 98 12.15 9.99 7.88
N GLU A 99 13.33 10.59 7.75
CA GLU A 99 14.15 10.47 6.55
C GLU A 99 14.52 9.02 6.24
N VAL A 100 14.93 8.25 7.25
CA VAL A 100 15.18 6.81 7.12
C VAL A 100 13.91 6.03 6.76
N MET A 101 12.73 6.45 7.21
CA MET A 101 11.46 5.79 6.85
C MET A 101 11.15 5.98 5.36
N TRP A 102 11.31 7.19 4.81
CA TRP A 102 11.15 7.43 3.36
C TRP A 102 12.17 6.64 2.53
N GLU A 103 13.43 6.64 2.94
CA GLU A 103 14.49 5.86 2.28
C GLU A 103 14.17 4.36 2.30
N THR A 104 13.73 3.84 3.44
CA THR A 104 13.37 2.42 3.61
C THR A 104 12.19 2.04 2.72
N TYR A 105 11.16 2.89 2.65
CA TYR A 105 10.01 2.69 1.75
C TYR A 105 10.47 2.62 0.30
N THR A 106 11.23 3.62 -0.13
CA THR A 106 11.79 3.68 -1.49
C THR A 106 12.58 2.42 -1.84
N LYS A 107 13.46 1.98 -0.94
CA LYS A 107 14.28 0.76 -1.15
C LYS A 107 13.43 -0.50 -1.27
N LYS A 108 12.37 -0.64 -0.46
CA LYS A 108 11.46 -1.79 -0.54
C LYS A 108 10.78 -1.85 -1.90
N ILE A 109 10.11 -0.78 -2.34
CA ILE A 109 9.45 -0.74 -3.65
C ILE A 109 10.46 -0.93 -4.77
N GLN A 110 11.68 -0.38 -4.65
CA GLN A 110 12.75 -0.56 -5.64
C GLN A 110 13.17 -2.02 -5.78
N ILE A 111 13.30 -2.75 -4.67
CA ILE A 111 13.66 -4.18 -4.68
C ILE A 111 12.53 -4.99 -5.31
N GLU A 112 11.28 -4.76 -4.88
CA GLU A 112 10.10 -5.43 -5.41
C GLU A 112 9.97 -5.22 -6.93
N ALA A 113 10.13 -3.97 -7.40
CA ALA A 113 10.08 -3.65 -8.83
C ALA A 113 11.20 -4.32 -9.65
N ARG A 114 12.40 -4.46 -9.07
CA ARG A 114 13.49 -5.16 -9.74
C ARG A 114 13.24 -6.66 -9.83
N VAL A 115 12.82 -7.26 -8.72
CA VAL A 115 12.56 -8.71 -8.66
C VAL A 115 11.39 -9.07 -9.57
N LEU A 116 10.27 -8.33 -9.50
CA LEU A 116 9.12 -8.58 -10.35
C LEU A 116 9.46 -8.41 -11.84
N GLY A 117 10.20 -7.35 -12.19
CA GLY A 117 10.64 -7.13 -13.57
C GLY A 117 11.55 -8.24 -14.10
N ASP A 118 12.47 -8.73 -13.28
CA ASP A 118 13.34 -9.87 -13.62
C ASP A 118 12.53 -11.16 -13.79
N MET A 119 11.65 -11.47 -12.83
CA MET A 119 10.76 -12.63 -12.90
C MET A 119 9.85 -12.59 -14.13
N ALA A 120 9.24 -11.44 -14.42
CA ALA A 120 8.38 -11.27 -15.57
C ALA A 120 9.12 -11.56 -16.86
N MET A 121 10.24 -10.89 -17.09
CA MET A 121 10.97 -10.96 -18.37
C MET A 121 11.75 -12.25 -18.58
N ASN A 122 12.36 -12.81 -17.52
CA ASN A 122 13.29 -13.92 -17.65
C ASN A 122 12.71 -15.29 -17.25
N HIS A 123 11.56 -15.31 -16.58
CA HIS A 123 10.94 -16.55 -16.13
C HIS A 123 9.52 -16.72 -16.64
N ILE A 124 8.65 -15.75 -16.46
CA ILE A 124 7.21 -15.89 -16.79
C ILE A 124 7.00 -15.82 -18.30
N LEU A 125 7.50 -14.78 -18.98
CA LEU A 125 7.30 -14.62 -20.41
C LEU A 125 7.87 -15.79 -21.24
N PRO A 126 9.07 -16.33 -20.96
CA PRO A 126 9.56 -17.51 -21.68
C PRO A 126 8.69 -18.74 -21.52
N VAL A 127 8.11 -18.96 -20.34
CA VAL A 127 7.20 -20.09 -20.08
C VAL A 127 5.88 -19.90 -20.82
N ALA A 128 5.29 -18.71 -20.77
CA ALA A 128 4.06 -18.38 -21.49
C ALA A 128 4.23 -18.53 -23.01
N SER A 129 5.31 -17.99 -23.58
CA SER A 129 5.62 -18.12 -25.01
C SER A 129 5.93 -19.57 -25.42
N GLY A 130 6.54 -20.36 -24.53
CA GLY A 130 6.75 -21.78 -24.76
C GLY A 130 5.42 -22.54 -24.85
N TYR A 131 4.49 -22.25 -23.96
CA TYR A 131 3.14 -22.87 -23.99
C TYR A 131 2.33 -22.41 -25.21
N GLU A 132 2.40 -21.12 -25.56
CA GLU A 132 1.81 -20.60 -26.79
C GLU A 132 2.30 -21.36 -28.03
N SER A 133 3.62 -21.63 -28.12
CA SER A 133 4.20 -22.42 -29.21
C SER A 133 3.65 -23.84 -29.28
N VAL A 134 3.39 -24.49 -28.13
CA VAL A 134 2.76 -25.81 -28.08
C VAL A 134 1.34 -25.78 -28.64
N LEU A 135 0.55 -24.76 -28.31
CA LEU A 135 -0.80 -24.59 -28.84
C LEU A 135 -0.81 -24.35 -30.35
N LEU A 136 0.09 -23.46 -30.82
CA LEU A 136 0.24 -23.18 -32.24
C LEU A 136 0.66 -24.41 -33.04
N ASP A 137 1.56 -25.26 -32.54
CA ASP A 137 1.95 -26.52 -33.16
C ASP A 137 0.78 -27.51 -33.25
N LYS A 138 -0.04 -27.59 -32.20
CA LYS A 138 -1.29 -28.35 -32.20
C LYS A 138 -2.28 -27.88 -33.27
N ILE A 139 -2.50 -26.55 -33.36
CA ILE A 139 -3.40 -25.94 -34.35
C ILE A 139 -2.90 -26.22 -35.75
N PHE A 140 -1.59 -26.08 -36.01
CA PHE A 140 -0.98 -26.37 -37.30
C PHE A 140 -1.16 -27.85 -37.72
N LYS A 141 -0.99 -28.80 -36.78
CA LYS A 141 -1.25 -30.22 -37.02
C LYS A 141 -2.72 -30.50 -37.34
N LEU A 142 -3.67 -29.84 -36.62
CA LEU A 142 -5.09 -30.00 -36.96
C LEU A 142 -5.41 -29.46 -38.36
N GLN A 143 -4.83 -28.32 -38.75
CA GLN A 143 -5.00 -27.73 -40.07
C GLN A 143 -4.49 -28.65 -41.17
N SER A 144 -3.40 -29.40 -40.94
CA SER A 144 -2.83 -30.31 -41.92
C SER A 144 -3.58 -31.66 -42.07
N LEU A 145 -4.38 -32.06 -41.08
CA LEU A 145 -5.05 -33.36 -41.03
C LEU A 145 -6.56 -33.33 -41.34
N PHE A 146 -7.19 -32.16 -41.18
CA PHE A 146 -8.64 -32.00 -41.28
C PHE A 146 -9.03 -30.96 -42.31
N THR A 147 -10.32 -31.00 -42.76
CA THR A 147 -10.88 -29.96 -43.64
C THR A 147 -11.01 -28.62 -42.90
N ASP A 148 -11.12 -27.53 -43.66
CA ASP A 148 -11.20 -26.18 -43.10
C ASP A 148 -12.27 -25.99 -42.03
N ASP A 149 -13.46 -26.51 -42.24
CA ASP A 149 -14.54 -26.43 -41.26
C ASP A 149 -14.28 -27.25 -40.00
N GLN A 150 -13.63 -28.40 -40.15
CA GLN A 150 -13.31 -29.28 -39.03
C GLN A 150 -12.21 -28.73 -38.15
N TRP A 151 -11.07 -28.35 -38.74
CA TRP A 151 -9.96 -27.84 -37.91
C TRP A 151 -10.31 -26.53 -37.20
N LYS A 152 -11.03 -25.63 -37.85
CA LYS A 152 -11.50 -24.36 -37.21
C LYS A 152 -12.38 -24.65 -35.99
N LYS A 153 -13.30 -25.59 -36.11
CA LYS A 153 -14.16 -26.03 -35.00
C LYS A 153 -13.37 -26.67 -33.85
N LEU A 154 -12.41 -27.53 -34.19
CA LEU A 154 -11.60 -28.26 -33.20
C LEU A 154 -10.60 -27.35 -32.48
N SER A 155 -10.06 -26.34 -33.15
CA SER A 155 -9.04 -25.42 -32.62
C SER A 155 -9.59 -24.12 -32.06
N ALA A 156 -10.88 -23.83 -32.17
CA ALA A 156 -11.46 -22.55 -31.75
C ALA A 156 -11.10 -22.13 -30.32
N ARG A 157 -11.10 -23.07 -29.38
CA ARG A 157 -10.70 -22.85 -28.00
C ARG A 157 -9.20 -22.54 -27.87
N ASP A 158 -8.36 -23.29 -28.61
CA ASP A 158 -6.91 -23.13 -28.53
C ASP A 158 -6.50 -21.81 -29.17
N ILE A 159 -7.16 -21.38 -30.26
CA ILE A 159 -6.95 -20.06 -30.88
C ILE A 159 -7.29 -18.94 -29.90
N ALA A 160 -8.46 -19.01 -29.26
CA ALA A 160 -8.84 -18.00 -28.27
C ALA A 160 -7.87 -17.95 -27.07
N LEU A 161 -7.30 -19.11 -26.69
CA LEU A 161 -6.30 -19.16 -25.63
C LEU A 161 -4.96 -18.54 -26.07
N VAL A 162 -4.53 -18.77 -27.29
CA VAL A 162 -3.33 -18.14 -27.87
C VAL A 162 -3.50 -16.61 -27.91
N GLU A 163 -4.63 -16.12 -28.40
CA GLU A 163 -4.92 -14.68 -28.45
C GLU A 163 -4.87 -14.06 -27.04
N ASN A 164 -5.44 -14.74 -26.05
CA ASN A 164 -5.44 -14.27 -24.66
C ASN A 164 -4.01 -14.23 -24.09
N ILE A 165 -3.24 -15.31 -24.22
CA ILE A 165 -1.85 -15.38 -23.76
C ILE A 165 -0.99 -14.32 -24.43
N SER A 166 -1.07 -14.17 -25.76
CA SER A 166 -0.35 -13.12 -26.51
C SER A 166 -0.67 -11.73 -26.00
N GLY A 167 -1.96 -11.46 -25.69
CA GLY A 167 -2.39 -10.19 -25.11
C GLY A 167 -1.75 -9.92 -23.74
N HIS A 168 -1.76 -10.91 -22.84
CA HIS A 168 -1.13 -10.77 -21.54
C HIS A 168 0.40 -10.64 -21.63
N ILE A 169 1.07 -11.36 -22.51
CA ILE A 169 2.50 -11.22 -22.78
C ILE A 169 2.85 -9.78 -23.17
N ALA A 170 2.09 -9.21 -24.13
CA ALA A 170 2.32 -7.83 -24.58
C ALA A 170 2.15 -6.81 -23.47
N GLU A 171 1.10 -6.96 -22.65
CA GLU A 171 0.86 -6.06 -21.50
C GLU A 171 1.94 -6.18 -20.42
N ILE A 172 2.37 -7.40 -20.06
CA ILE A 172 3.48 -7.60 -19.10
C ILE A 172 4.76 -6.92 -19.59
N GLN A 173 5.09 -7.05 -20.87
CA GLN A 173 6.27 -6.38 -21.45
C GLN A 173 6.16 -4.86 -21.37
N ASN A 174 5.02 -4.30 -21.79
CA ASN A 174 4.75 -2.87 -21.77
C ASN A 174 4.84 -2.29 -20.35
N LEU A 175 4.14 -2.91 -19.41
CA LEU A 175 4.10 -2.47 -18.02
C LEU A 175 5.49 -2.56 -17.36
N THR A 176 6.25 -3.61 -17.67
CA THR A 176 7.62 -3.78 -17.16
C THR A 176 8.55 -2.67 -17.69
N ILE A 177 8.46 -2.33 -18.96
CA ILE A 177 9.25 -1.24 -19.57
C ILE A 177 8.88 0.10 -18.92
N ARG A 178 7.58 0.37 -18.74
CA ARG A 178 7.08 1.58 -18.05
C ARG A 178 7.59 1.66 -16.62
N MET A 179 7.52 0.56 -15.87
CA MET A 179 8.00 0.47 -14.49
C MET A 179 9.49 0.75 -14.38
N VAL A 180 10.32 0.17 -15.28
CA VAL A 180 11.75 0.43 -15.31
C VAL A 180 12.03 1.90 -15.65
N GLY A 181 11.27 2.50 -16.57
CA GLY A 181 11.36 3.91 -16.93
C GLY A 181 11.03 4.82 -15.73
N ALA A 182 9.90 4.61 -15.08
CA ALA A 182 9.46 5.36 -13.91
C ALA A 182 10.49 5.28 -12.77
N ARG A 183 11.00 4.08 -12.48
CA ARG A 183 12.05 3.87 -11.48
C ARG A 183 13.34 4.64 -11.79
N LYS A 184 13.77 4.68 -13.07
CA LYS A 184 14.95 5.44 -13.49
C LYS A 184 14.76 6.96 -13.31
N VAL A 185 13.55 7.46 -13.51
CA VAL A 185 13.21 8.86 -13.29
C VAL A 185 13.20 9.17 -11.78
N ALA A 186 12.48 8.39 -10.99
CA ALA A 186 12.40 8.57 -9.55
C ALA A 186 13.77 8.49 -8.85
N ASN A 187 14.69 7.65 -9.32
CA ASN A 187 16.05 7.53 -8.78
C ASN A 187 16.92 8.79 -8.93
N LYS A 188 16.55 9.71 -9.81
CA LYS A 188 17.29 10.98 -10.01
C LYS A 188 16.89 12.07 -9.00
N ILE A 189 15.89 11.80 -8.18
CA ILE A 189 15.40 12.74 -7.17
C ILE A 189 16.31 12.63 -5.94
N ASP A 190 16.88 13.74 -5.48
CA ASP A 190 17.80 13.76 -4.34
C ASP A 190 17.05 13.76 -3.00
N CYS A 191 15.92 14.46 -2.90
CA CYS A 191 15.11 14.53 -1.68
C CYS A 191 14.38 13.19 -1.43
N GLU A 192 14.69 12.51 -0.32
CA GLU A 192 14.13 11.19 0.00
C GLU A 192 12.61 11.20 0.12
N ARG A 193 12.01 12.25 0.68
CA ARG A 193 10.54 12.40 0.73
C ARG A 193 9.93 12.43 -0.68
N ILE A 194 10.45 13.30 -1.54
CA ILE A 194 9.90 13.46 -2.90
C ILE A 194 10.13 12.17 -3.72
N LYS A 195 11.27 11.52 -3.51
CA LYS A 195 11.57 10.23 -4.13
C LYS A 195 10.58 9.15 -3.67
N ALA A 196 10.30 9.05 -2.37
CA ALA A 196 9.36 8.08 -1.83
C ALA A 196 7.94 8.29 -2.38
N VAL A 197 7.47 9.54 -2.48
CA VAL A 197 6.19 9.88 -3.11
C VAL A 197 6.20 9.50 -4.58
N ALA A 198 7.26 9.82 -5.33
CA ALA A 198 7.37 9.44 -6.74
C ALA A 198 7.35 7.91 -6.94
N TYR A 199 8.00 7.15 -6.06
CA TYR A 199 7.94 5.68 -6.08
C TYR A 199 6.53 5.16 -5.78
N HIS A 200 5.83 5.76 -4.83
CA HIS A 200 4.44 5.42 -4.54
C HIS A 200 3.54 5.66 -5.76
N ASP A 201 3.61 6.85 -6.34
CA ASP A 201 2.66 7.30 -7.36
C ASP A 201 2.92 6.70 -8.74
N THR A 202 4.19 6.39 -9.07
CA THR A 202 4.56 6.03 -10.45
C THR A 202 5.12 4.62 -10.61
N VAL A 203 5.56 3.98 -9.51
CA VAL A 203 6.17 2.65 -9.56
C VAL A 203 5.30 1.60 -8.89
N ALA A 204 4.80 1.87 -7.69
CA ALA A 204 4.09 0.88 -6.87
C ALA A 204 2.83 0.34 -7.58
N GLY A 205 2.00 1.21 -8.18
CA GLY A 205 0.79 0.79 -8.90
C GLY A 205 1.07 -0.15 -10.08
N LEU A 206 2.22 0.00 -10.75
CA LEU A 206 2.60 -0.87 -11.86
C LEU A 206 2.94 -2.30 -11.41
N LEU A 207 3.31 -2.51 -10.14
CA LEU A 207 3.52 -3.85 -9.60
C LEU A 207 2.21 -4.67 -9.61
N ASP A 208 1.13 -4.07 -9.16
CA ASP A 208 -0.19 -4.70 -9.11
C ASP A 208 -0.74 -4.94 -10.52
N GLU A 209 -0.54 -3.98 -11.45
CA GLU A 209 -0.94 -4.14 -12.84
C GLU A 209 -0.20 -5.31 -13.51
N ILE A 210 1.12 -5.41 -13.36
CA ILE A 210 1.91 -6.55 -13.89
C ILE A 210 1.43 -7.85 -13.25
N ARG A 211 1.25 -7.88 -11.93
CA ARG A 211 0.77 -9.06 -11.20
C ARG A 211 -0.57 -9.55 -11.73
N TYR A 212 -1.49 -8.63 -12.00
CA TYR A 212 -2.79 -8.99 -12.56
C TYR A 212 -2.66 -9.79 -13.86
N HIS A 213 -1.79 -9.38 -14.78
CA HIS A 213 -1.59 -10.08 -16.05
C HIS A 213 -0.82 -11.39 -15.90
N VAL A 214 0.05 -11.50 -14.90
CA VAL A 214 0.80 -12.74 -14.59
C VAL A 214 -0.12 -13.82 -14.02
N ASP A 215 -1.12 -13.46 -13.23
CA ASP A 215 -2.05 -14.38 -12.57
C ASP A 215 -3.19 -14.85 -13.51
N LYS A 216 -3.27 -14.36 -14.75
CA LYS A 216 -4.25 -14.77 -15.79
C LYS A 216 -3.71 -15.79 -16.76
#